data_54ec31d77354a9deb1cc0a46b53e58de
#
_entry.id   54ec31d77354a9deb1cc0a46b53e58de
#
_cell.length_a   1.000
_cell.length_b   1.000
_cell.length_c   1.000
_cell.angle_alpha   90.00
_cell.angle_beta   90.00
_cell.angle_gamma   90.00
#
_symmetry.space_group_name_H-M   'P 1'
#
loop_
_entity.id
_entity.type
_entity.pdbx_description
1 polymer ?
#
loop_
_entity_poly.entity_id
_entity_poly.type
_entity_poly.pdbx_seq_one_letter_code
_entity_poly.pdbx_strand_id
1 'polypeptide(L)'
;FLEFGAEEQAEQLLQVLSSDAIFDTITTRFKLIEHYDLDPSSPTLRTDLHEEFSDKISFERTQFMSVRISVLDQDPQMAADMANAIVDLLDRVKSRIQRERAAVGLNLVKNEYQKVRQELRDMEDEIKSLRRKGVHEYEGQSMVVSEQYATAIAEGRGDKVIKQLKSVLDTLAKYGGRYVALRDELHLMKEEEVKIKTKLDQSRVDAQQVLPATFRVNAAVPADKKEYPVRWLLVVVSALSAFVATMVVILGAN
;
A
#
# COMPACT_ATOMS: atom_id res chain seq x y z
N PHE A 1 -9.21 -3.00 12.93
CA PHE A 1 -10.64 -3.16 12.57
C PHE A 1 -10.72 -3.11 11.05
N LEU A 2 -11.17 -4.20 10.42
CA LEU A 2 -11.51 -4.22 9.00
C LEU A 2 -12.83 -3.43 8.86
N GLU A 3 -12.76 -2.22 8.36
CA GLU A 3 -13.96 -1.49 7.92
C GLU A 3 -14.48 -2.17 6.66
N PHE A 4 -15.54 -2.95 6.82
CA PHE A 4 -16.28 -3.51 5.69
C PHE A 4 -17.11 -2.39 5.05
N GLY A 5 -16.99 -2.23 3.72
CA GLY A 5 -17.86 -1.37 2.95
C GLY A 5 -17.43 0.11 2.85
N ALA A 6 -16.13 0.40 2.95
CA ALA A 6 -15.64 1.72 2.57
C ALA A 6 -15.81 1.91 1.06
N GLU A 7 -16.38 3.04 0.64
CA GLU A 7 -16.62 3.39 -0.77
C GLU A 7 -15.34 3.29 -1.62
N GLU A 8 -14.23 3.78 -1.08
CA GLU A 8 -12.91 3.73 -1.72
C GLU A 8 -12.44 2.29 -2.01
N GLN A 9 -12.78 1.33 -1.14
CA GLN A 9 -12.40 -0.08 -1.35
C GLN A 9 -13.19 -0.69 -2.50
N ALA A 10 -14.48 -0.39 -2.62
CA ALA A 10 -15.32 -0.86 -3.72
C ALA A 10 -14.84 -0.27 -5.06
N GLU A 11 -14.50 1.02 -5.10
CA GLU A 11 -13.96 1.67 -6.30
C GLU A 11 -12.61 1.06 -6.71
N GLN A 12 -11.71 0.79 -5.76
CA GLN A 12 -10.44 0.11 -6.06
C GLN A 12 -10.66 -1.30 -6.62
N LEU A 13 -11.65 -2.04 -6.11
CA LEU A 13 -11.98 -3.36 -6.66
C LEU A 13 -12.50 -3.25 -8.09
N LEU A 14 -13.40 -2.31 -8.38
CA LEU A 14 -13.92 -2.05 -9.73
C LEU A 14 -12.79 -1.68 -10.69
N GLN A 15 -11.86 -0.83 -10.25
CA GLN A 15 -10.70 -0.45 -11.07
C GLN A 15 -9.80 -1.63 -11.41
N VAL A 16 -9.57 -2.55 -10.45
CA VAL A 16 -8.79 -3.78 -10.71
C VAL A 16 -9.57 -4.71 -11.63
N LEU A 17 -10.88 -4.89 -11.43
CA LEU A 17 -11.73 -5.73 -12.26
C LEU A 17 -11.80 -5.25 -13.71
N SER A 18 -11.79 -3.94 -13.94
CA SER A 18 -11.78 -3.32 -15.27
C SER A 18 -10.39 -3.23 -15.91
N SER A 19 -9.36 -3.84 -15.29
CA SER A 19 -7.99 -3.80 -15.82
C SER A 19 -7.76 -4.82 -16.92
N ASP A 20 -6.83 -4.49 -17.84
CA ASP A 20 -6.36 -5.42 -18.88
C ASP A 20 -5.87 -6.75 -18.31
N ALA A 21 -5.32 -6.77 -17.10
CA ALA A 21 -4.84 -8.00 -16.45
C ALA A 21 -5.98 -9.02 -16.21
N ILE A 22 -7.17 -8.55 -15.84
CA ILE A 22 -8.36 -9.40 -15.69
C ILE A 22 -8.85 -9.83 -17.08
N PHE A 23 -9.05 -8.87 -17.96
CA PHE A 23 -9.52 -9.11 -19.33
C PHE A 23 -8.64 -10.14 -20.08
N ASP A 24 -7.35 -9.89 -20.21
CA ASP A 24 -6.43 -10.77 -20.96
C ASP A 24 -6.35 -12.17 -20.34
N THR A 25 -6.37 -12.27 -19.00
CA THR A 25 -6.29 -13.57 -18.32
C THR A 25 -7.57 -14.39 -18.52
N ILE A 26 -8.75 -13.78 -18.38
CA ILE A 26 -10.04 -14.47 -18.57
C ILE A 26 -10.20 -14.87 -20.02
N THR A 27 -9.90 -13.97 -20.95
CA THR A 27 -9.94 -14.24 -22.39
C THR A 27 -9.09 -15.45 -22.78
N THR A 28 -7.86 -15.49 -22.29
CA THR A 28 -6.93 -16.60 -22.59
C THR A 28 -7.37 -17.89 -21.90
N ARG A 29 -7.77 -17.84 -20.64
CA ARG A 29 -8.14 -19.01 -19.84
C ARG A 29 -9.38 -19.72 -20.38
N PHE A 30 -10.38 -18.96 -20.81
CA PHE A 30 -11.65 -19.48 -21.31
C PHE A 30 -11.72 -19.51 -22.83
N LYS A 31 -10.62 -19.16 -23.53
CA LYS A 31 -10.53 -19.14 -25.00
C LYS A 31 -11.68 -18.35 -25.64
N LEU A 32 -11.95 -17.15 -25.13
CA LEU A 32 -13.13 -16.38 -25.52
C LEU A 32 -13.18 -16.03 -27.00
N ILE A 33 -12.04 -15.96 -27.69
CA ILE A 33 -11.99 -15.75 -29.15
C ILE A 33 -12.68 -16.91 -29.89
N GLU A 34 -12.34 -18.15 -29.52
CA GLU A 34 -12.96 -19.37 -30.10
C GLU A 34 -14.40 -19.50 -29.61
N HIS A 35 -14.65 -19.24 -28.33
CA HIS A 35 -15.95 -19.39 -27.68
C HIS A 35 -17.03 -18.46 -28.25
N TYR A 36 -16.65 -17.24 -28.62
CA TYR A 36 -17.55 -16.22 -29.21
C TYR A 36 -17.46 -16.18 -30.74
N ASP A 37 -16.78 -17.15 -31.35
CA ASP A 37 -16.65 -17.30 -32.82
C ASP A 37 -16.09 -16.02 -33.50
N LEU A 38 -15.10 -15.37 -32.83
CA LEU A 38 -14.42 -14.19 -33.36
C LEU A 38 -13.30 -14.61 -34.34
N ASP A 39 -13.14 -13.83 -35.43
CA ASP A 39 -12.07 -14.07 -36.40
C ASP A 39 -10.70 -13.68 -35.84
N PRO A 40 -9.78 -14.68 -35.59
CA PRO A 40 -8.45 -14.39 -35.06
C PRO A 40 -7.58 -13.51 -35.98
N SER A 41 -7.92 -13.41 -37.25
CA SER A 41 -7.20 -12.62 -38.26
C SER A 41 -7.77 -11.21 -38.44
N SER A 42 -8.84 -10.86 -37.73
CA SER A 42 -9.46 -9.53 -37.79
C SER A 42 -8.50 -8.44 -37.27
N PRO A 43 -8.33 -7.34 -38.00
CA PRO A 43 -7.54 -6.20 -37.53
C PRO A 43 -8.18 -5.51 -36.31
N THR A 44 -9.45 -5.73 -36.03
CA THR A 44 -10.22 -5.18 -34.91
C THR A 44 -10.46 -6.20 -33.80
N LEU A 45 -9.84 -7.38 -33.86
CA LEU A 45 -10.06 -8.49 -32.92
C LEU A 45 -10.09 -8.07 -31.45
N ARG A 46 -9.15 -7.20 -31.00
CA ARG A 46 -9.11 -6.76 -29.61
C ARG A 46 -10.30 -5.89 -29.25
N THR A 47 -10.77 -5.04 -30.17
CA THR A 47 -11.95 -4.20 -29.98
C THR A 47 -13.20 -5.05 -29.90
N ASP A 48 -13.37 -5.96 -30.88
CA ASP A 48 -14.52 -6.85 -30.98
C ASP A 48 -14.63 -7.75 -29.73
N LEU A 49 -13.48 -8.24 -29.26
CA LEU A 49 -13.39 -9.05 -28.04
C LEU A 49 -13.72 -8.23 -26.79
N HIS A 50 -13.32 -6.96 -26.73
CA HIS A 50 -13.66 -6.05 -25.63
C HIS A 50 -15.16 -5.73 -25.58
N GLU A 51 -15.79 -5.54 -26.73
CA GLU A 51 -17.23 -5.34 -26.84
C GLU A 51 -17.98 -6.58 -26.34
N GLU A 52 -17.64 -7.77 -26.86
CA GLU A 52 -18.24 -9.02 -26.40
C GLU A 52 -18.06 -9.28 -24.91
N PHE A 53 -16.85 -8.99 -24.39
CA PHE A 53 -16.57 -9.13 -22.97
C PHE A 53 -17.43 -8.18 -22.12
N SER A 54 -17.54 -6.92 -22.53
CA SER A 54 -18.29 -5.89 -21.80
C SER A 54 -19.81 -6.11 -21.85
N ASP A 55 -20.32 -6.69 -22.94
CA ASP A 55 -21.73 -7.03 -23.08
C ASP A 55 -22.14 -8.23 -22.20
N LYS A 56 -21.19 -9.14 -21.94
CA LYS A 56 -21.45 -10.38 -21.21
C LYS A 56 -20.98 -10.36 -19.77
N ILE A 57 -19.99 -9.55 -19.43
CA ILE A 57 -19.40 -9.47 -18.09
C ILE A 57 -19.51 -8.07 -17.56
N SER A 58 -20.24 -7.90 -16.45
CA SER A 58 -20.41 -6.61 -15.80
C SER A 58 -19.94 -6.62 -14.35
N PHE A 59 -19.42 -5.48 -13.91
CA PHE A 59 -18.96 -5.22 -12.56
C PHE A 59 -19.69 -4.01 -12.00
N GLU A 60 -20.43 -4.20 -10.92
CA GLU A 60 -21.29 -3.15 -10.36
C GLU A 60 -21.11 -3.02 -8.85
N ARG A 61 -21.11 -1.78 -8.36
CA ARG A 61 -21.18 -1.52 -6.92
C ARG A 61 -22.63 -1.65 -6.46
N THR A 62 -22.84 -2.41 -5.39
CA THR A 62 -24.15 -2.53 -4.75
C THR A 62 -24.39 -1.40 -3.76
N GLN A 63 -25.64 -1.21 -3.34
CA GLN A 63 -25.99 -0.25 -2.28
C GLN A 63 -25.31 -0.53 -0.92
N PHE A 64 -24.79 -1.74 -0.72
CA PHE A 64 -24.06 -2.16 0.49
C PHE A 64 -22.54 -2.05 0.33
N MET A 65 -22.05 -1.29 -0.65
CA MET A 65 -20.61 -1.11 -0.94
C MET A 65 -19.87 -2.42 -1.26
N SER A 66 -20.58 -3.48 -1.62
CA SER A 66 -19.99 -4.68 -2.19
C SER A 66 -19.94 -4.60 -3.70
N VAL A 67 -19.11 -5.42 -4.36
CA VAL A 67 -19.03 -5.51 -5.80
C VAL A 67 -19.76 -6.76 -6.27
N ARG A 68 -20.70 -6.56 -7.22
CA ARG A 68 -21.37 -7.63 -7.94
C ARG A 68 -20.64 -7.90 -9.25
N ILE A 69 -20.36 -9.15 -9.49
CA ILE A 69 -19.82 -9.65 -10.76
C ILE A 69 -20.92 -10.45 -11.43
N SER A 70 -21.34 -10.04 -12.62
CA SER A 70 -22.37 -10.74 -13.40
C SER A 70 -21.74 -11.23 -14.69
N VAL A 71 -21.99 -12.49 -15.02
CA VAL A 71 -21.50 -13.12 -16.25
C VAL A 71 -22.69 -13.76 -16.96
N LEU A 72 -22.86 -13.42 -18.24
CA LEU A 72 -23.85 -13.98 -19.13
C LEU A 72 -23.16 -14.89 -20.14
N ASP A 73 -23.62 -16.11 -20.26
CA ASP A 73 -23.12 -17.07 -21.25
C ASP A 73 -24.26 -17.99 -21.72
N GLN A 74 -24.07 -18.65 -22.85
CA GLN A 74 -25.00 -19.65 -23.34
C GLN A 74 -24.94 -20.93 -22.51
N ASP A 75 -23.75 -21.24 -21.95
CA ASP A 75 -23.53 -22.33 -21.03
C ASP A 75 -23.55 -21.81 -19.58
N PRO A 76 -24.56 -22.20 -18.76
CA PRO A 76 -24.65 -21.78 -17.37
C PRO A 76 -23.44 -22.19 -16.52
N GLN A 77 -22.82 -23.34 -16.82
CA GLN A 77 -21.63 -23.80 -16.10
C GLN A 77 -20.43 -22.91 -16.42
N MET A 78 -20.23 -22.58 -17.68
CA MET A 78 -19.16 -21.69 -18.12
C MET A 78 -19.32 -20.29 -17.52
N ALA A 79 -20.54 -19.75 -17.47
CA ALA A 79 -20.83 -18.48 -16.82
C ALA A 79 -20.42 -18.50 -15.34
N ALA A 80 -20.78 -19.55 -14.60
CA ALA A 80 -20.41 -19.70 -13.19
C ALA A 80 -18.89 -19.85 -13.01
N ASP A 81 -18.24 -20.63 -13.86
CA ASP A 81 -16.79 -20.86 -13.80
C ASP A 81 -16.01 -19.59 -14.13
N MET A 82 -16.45 -18.79 -15.11
CA MET A 82 -15.87 -17.48 -15.41
C MET A 82 -16.02 -16.52 -14.24
N ALA A 83 -17.23 -16.40 -13.67
CA ALA A 83 -17.46 -15.52 -12.53
C ALA A 83 -16.57 -15.89 -11.32
N ASN A 84 -16.47 -17.18 -11.00
CA ASN A 84 -15.59 -17.66 -9.93
C ASN A 84 -14.11 -17.40 -10.24
N ALA A 85 -13.68 -17.63 -11.49
CA ALA A 85 -12.31 -17.37 -11.92
C ALA A 85 -11.92 -15.90 -11.85
N ILE A 86 -12.86 -14.98 -12.15
CA ILE A 86 -12.65 -13.54 -12.01
C ILE A 86 -12.40 -13.17 -10.56
N VAL A 87 -13.17 -13.71 -9.61
CA VAL A 87 -12.97 -13.47 -8.17
C VAL A 87 -11.60 -13.97 -7.71
N ASP A 88 -11.22 -15.19 -8.11
CA ASP A 88 -9.92 -15.78 -7.76
C ASP A 88 -8.74 -14.99 -8.37
N LEU A 89 -8.94 -14.43 -9.56
CA LEU A 89 -7.93 -13.59 -10.21
C LEU A 89 -7.84 -12.22 -9.54
N LEU A 90 -8.97 -11.61 -9.18
CA LEU A 90 -9.03 -10.36 -8.42
C LEU A 90 -8.23 -10.48 -7.11
N ASP A 91 -8.43 -11.56 -6.35
CA ASP A 91 -7.68 -11.83 -5.12
C ASP A 91 -6.18 -11.92 -5.38
N ARG A 92 -5.77 -12.60 -6.43
CA ARG A 92 -4.35 -12.73 -6.80
C ARG A 92 -3.73 -11.39 -7.20
N VAL A 93 -4.43 -10.61 -8.03
CA VAL A 93 -3.95 -9.29 -8.50
C VAL A 93 -3.84 -8.33 -7.32
N LYS A 94 -4.88 -8.24 -6.50
CA LYS A 94 -4.90 -7.36 -5.32
C LYS A 94 -3.82 -7.75 -4.31
N SER A 95 -3.67 -9.04 -4.00
CA SER A 95 -2.62 -9.55 -3.11
C SER A 95 -1.21 -9.28 -3.65
N ARG A 96 -1.01 -9.30 -4.97
CA ARG A 96 0.26 -8.92 -5.59
C ARG A 96 0.55 -7.45 -5.38
N ILE A 97 -0.41 -6.56 -5.69
CA ILE A 97 -0.28 -5.11 -5.52
C ILE A 97 0.02 -4.76 -4.06
N GLN A 98 -0.68 -5.39 -3.11
CA GLN A 98 -0.45 -5.17 -1.68
C GLN A 98 0.96 -5.59 -1.26
N ARG A 99 1.44 -6.76 -1.70
CA ARG A 99 2.81 -7.22 -1.42
C ARG A 99 3.87 -6.31 -2.00
N GLU A 100 3.70 -5.84 -3.23
CA GLU A 100 4.62 -4.89 -3.87
C GLU A 100 4.69 -3.58 -3.08
N ARG A 101 3.54 -3.01 -2.69
CA ARG A 101 3.48 -1.79 -1.86
C ARG A 101 4.12 -2.00 -0.49
N ALA A 102 3.82 -3.12 0.17
CA ALA A 102 4.40 -3.45 1.47
C ALA A 102 5.93 -3.64 1.38
N ALA A 103 6.44 -4.27 0.31
CA ALA A 103 7.87 -4.42 0.09
C ALA A 103 8.59 -3.08 -0.13
N VAL A 104 7.97 -2.17 -0.89
CA VAL A 104 8.49 -0.80 -1.06
C VAL A 104 8.50 -0.06 0.28
N GLY A 105 7.40 -0.10 1.03
CA GLY A 105 7.29 0.50 2.35
C GLY A 105 8.34 -0.03 3.33
N LEU A 106 8.53 -1.36 3.38
CA LEU A 106 9.57 -2.00 4.20
C LEU A 106 10.97 -1.51 3.84
N ASN A 107 11.30 -1.40 2.54
CA ASN A 107 12.61 -0.92 2.10
C ASN A 107 12.85 0.55 2.51
N LEU A 108 11.84 1.41 2.40
CA LEU A 108 11.93 2.81 2.84
C LEU A 108 12.23 2.91 4.34
N VAL A 109 11.45 2.23 5.17
CA VAL A 109 11.64 2.24 6.63
C VAL A 109 12.98 1.60 7.03
N LYS A 110 13.39 0.53 6.34
CA LYS A 110 14.70 -0.10 6.56
C LYS A 110 15.87 0.84 6.28
N ASN A 111 15.81 1.59 5.18
CA ASN A 111 16.84 2.56 4.83
C ASN A 111 16.90 3.70 5.86
N GLU A 112 15.75 4.20 6.30
CA GLU A 112 15.68 5.22 7.35
C GLU A 112 16.27 4.72 8.67
N TYR A 113 15.94 3.50 9.10
CA TYR A 113 16.53 2.89 10.28
C TYR A 113 18.06 2.76 10.18
N GLN A 114 18.56 2.38 9.00
CA GLN A 114 20.02 2.28 8.78
C GLN A 114 20.70 3.65 8.86
N LYS A 115 20.06 4.69 8.32
CA LYS A 115 20.55 6.08 8.38
C LYS A 115 20.64 6.56 9.83
N VAL A 116 19.57 6.46 10.60
CA VAL A 116 19.57 6.85 12.03
C VAL A 116 20.62 6.08 12.82
N ARG A 117 20.78 4.79 12.56
CA ARG A 117 21.85 3.99 13.20
C ARG A 117 23.26 4.44 12.82
N GLN A 118 23.45 4.95 11.61
CA GLN A 118 24.75 5.50 11.22
C GLN A 118 25.03 6.81 11.95
N GLU A 119 24.05 7.71 11.99
CA GLU A 119 24.15 8.99 12.70
C GLU A 119 24.44 8.78 14.19
N LEU A 120 23.76 7.82 14.83
CA LEU A 120 24.06 7.43 16.23
C LEU A 120 25.51 6.97 16.42
N ARG A 121 26.03 6.13 15.53
CA ARG A 121 27.45 5.69 15.59
C ARG A 121 28.42 6.85 15.46
N ASP A 122 28.14 7.76 14.54
CA ASP A 122 29.00 8.93 14.29
C ASP A 122 29.03 9.84 15.52
N MET A 123 27.88 10.07 16.17
CA MET A 123 27.78 10.82 17.42
C MET A 123 28.51 10.12 18.58
N GLU A 124 28.34 8.81 18.72
CA GLU A 124 29.04 8.02 19.75
C GLU A 124 30.56 8.06 19.57
N ASP A 125 31.04 8.01 18.33
CA ASP A 125 32.46 8.10 18.04
C ASP A 125 33.02 9.51 18.27
N GLU A 126 32.25 10.55 18.01
CA GLU A 126 32.61 11.92 18.36
C GLU A 126 32.70 12.10 19.90
N ILE A 127 31.71 11.59 20.65
CA ILE A 127 31.74 11.60 22.14
C ILE A 127 32.98 10.84 22.64
N LYS A 128 33.32 9.68 22.09
CA LYS A 128 34.56 8.93 22.45
C LYS A 128 35.82 9.77 22.17
N SER A 129 35.81 10.53 21.07
CA SER A 129 36.91 11.44 20.75
C SER A 129 37.07 12.56 21.80
N LEU A 130 35.94 13.17 22.22
CA LEU A 130 35.94 14.19 23.27
C LEU A 130 36.39 13.65 24.63
N ARG A 131 35.97 12.43 24.97
CA ARG A 131 36.44 11.72 26.18
C ARG A 131 37.95 11.49 26.17
N ARG A 132 38.54 11.12 25.03
CA ARG A 132 39.99 10.99 24.87
C ARG A 132 40.74 12.29 25.05
N LYS A 133 40.08 13.43 24.81
CA LYS A 133 40.60 14.79 25.07
C LYS A 133 40.47 15.21 26.53
N GLY A 134 39.82 14.39 27.38
CA GLY A 134 39.67 14.63 28.81
C GLY A 134 38.29 15.13 29.22
N VAL A 135 37.30 15.22 28.31
CA VAL A 135 35.91 15.62 28.65
C VAL A 135 35.07 14.36 28.85
N HIS A 136 34.87 13.94 30.09
CA HIS A 136 34.08 12.75 30.44
C HIS A 136 32.65 13.07 30.86
N GLU A 137 32.49 14.10 31.69
CA GLU A 137 31.22 14.66 32.16
C GLU A 137 31.48 16.15 32.44
N TYR A 138 30.98 17.03 31.59
CA TYR A 138 31.37 18.44 31.55
C TYR A 138 30.97 19.19 32.80
N GLU A 139 29.73 19.07 33.27
CA GLU A 139 29.17 19.87 34.34
C GLU A 139 29.90 19.63 35.67
N GLY A 140 30.01 18.38 36.09
CA GLY A 140 30.69 17.99 37.32
C GLY A 140 32.21 18.20 37.24
N GLN A 141 32.83 17.87 36.10
CA GLN A 141 34.25 18.15 35.91
C GLN A 141 34.56 19.66 36.02
N SER A 142 33.76 20.47 35.35
CA SER A 142 33.95 21.95 35.35
C SER A 142 33.81 22.52 36.74
N MET A 143 32.79 22.07 37.50
CA MET A 143 32.57 22.52 38.88
C MET A 143 33.77 22.14 39.78
N VAL A 144 34.14 20.87 39.82
CA VAL A 144 35.22 20.38 40.69
C VAL A 144 36.57 21.02 40.34
N VAL A 145 36.90 21.10 39.04
CA VAL A 145 38.21 21.67 38.65
C VAL A 145 38.27 23.17 38.89
N SER A 146 37.14 23.90 38.70
CA SER A 146 37.06 25.34 39.02
C SER A 146 37.25 25.59 40.50
N GLU A 147 36.63 24.80 41.39
CA GLU A 147 36.80 24.90 42.84
C GLU A 147 38.24 24.63 43.25
N GLN A 148 38.84 23.54 42.71
CA GLN A 148 40.23 23.22 42.99
C GLN A 148 41.22 24.29 42.51
N TYR A 149 40.93 24.90 41.35
CA TYR A 149 41.73 25.97 40.79
C TYR A 149 41.66 27.24 41.68
N ALA A 150 40.45 27.64 42.10
CA ALA A 150 40.26 28.78 43.02
C ALA A 150 40.96 28.52 44.35
N THR A 151 40.84 27.34 44.95
CA THR A 151 41.49 26.94 46.18
C THR A 151 43.01 26.96 46.04
N ALA A 152 43.56 26.43 44.94
CA ALA A 152 45.01 26.42 44.70
C ALA A 152 45.61 27.84 44.61
N ILE A 153 44.86 28.79 44.05
CA ILE A 153 45.27 30.20 44.02
C ILE A 153 45.22 30.79 45.41
N ALA A 154 44.16 30.58 46.19
CA ALA A 154 43.96 31.14 47.51
C ALA A 154 45.02 30.62 48.53
N GLU A 155 45.39 29.36 48.40
CA GLU A 155 46.42 28.71 49.26
C GLU A 155 47.85 28.94 48.77
N GLY A 156 48.08 29.61 47.66
CA GLY A 156 49.41 29.85 47.11
C GLY A 156 50.14 28.58 46.67
N ARG A 157 49.42 27.56 46.17
CA ARG A 157 50.02 26.31 45.68
C ARG A 157 50.98 26.60 44.53
N GLY A 158 51.99 25.75 44.37
CA GLY A 158 53.04 25.98 43.37
C GLY A 158 52.51 26.12 41.94
N ASP A 159 53.16 26.96 41.14
CA ASP A 159 52.79 27.33 39.73
C ASP A 159 52.50 26.12 38.83
N LYS A 160 53.16 24.99 39.07
CA LYS A 160 52.92 23.76 38.28
C LYS A 160 51.50 23.23 38.44
N VAL A 161 50.99 23.21 39.69
CA VAL A 161 49.61 22.74 39.98
C VAL A 161 48.59 23.66 39.36
N ILE A 162 48.76 24.99 39.52
CA ILE A 162 47.90 26.02 38.98
C ILE A 162 47.85 25.90 37.44
N LYS A 163 48.98 25.75 36.77
CA LYS A 163 49.04 25.55 35.31
C LYS A 163 48.36 24.29 34.85
N GLN A 164 48.48 23.17 35.58
CA GLN A 164 47.78 21.94 35.24
C GLN A 164 46.25 22.07 35.33
N LEU A 165 45.75 22.64 36.44
CA LEU A 165 44.33 22.84 36.62
C LEU A 165 43.75 23.81 35.56
N LYS A 166 44.49 24.87 35.23
CA LYS A 166 44.13 25.78 34.15
C LYS A 166 44.06 25.09 32.80
N SER A 167 45.02 24.22 32.48
CA SER A 167 45.01 23.44 31.22
C SER A 167 43.78 22.56 31.10
N VAL A 168 43.31 21.96 32.21
CA VAL A 168 42.07 21.17 32.21
C VAL A 168 40.86 22.06 31.99
N LEU A 169 40.78 23.24 32.67
CA LEU A 169 39.70 24.20 32.43
C LEU A 169 39.66 24.71 31.01
N ASP A 170 40.80 25.02 30.41
CA ASP A 170 40.89 25.42 28.98
C ASP A 170 40.38 24.31 28.04
N THR A 171 40.66 23.07 28.37
CA THR A 171 40.15 21.89 27.63
C THR A 171 38.64 21.76 27.75
N LEU A 172 38.11 21.88 28.97
CA LEU A 172 36.68 21.86 29.25
C LEU A 172 35.96 23.03 28.58
N ALA A 173 36.50 24.25 28.64
CA ALA A 173 35.96 25.40 27.96
C ALA A 173 35.90 25.22 26.43
N LYS A 174 36.92 24.60 25.85
CA LYS A 174 37.01 24.38 24.40
C LYS A 174 36.05 23.28 23.89
N TYR A 175 35.87 22.22 24.63
CA TYR A 175 35.19 21.00 24.12
C TYR A 175 33.90 20.67 24.88
N GLY A 176 33.66 21.26 26.05
CA GLY A 176 32.55 20.93 26.94
C GLY A 176 31.18 21.23 26.33
N GLY A 177 31.04 22.38 25.68
CA GLY A 177 29.78 22.74 25.01
C GLY A 177 29.39 21.77 23.92
N ARG A 178 30.36 21.31 23.11
CA ARG A 178 30.11 20.28 22.08
C ARG A 178 29.74 18.92 22.68
N TYR A 179 30.39 18.55 23.79
CA TYR A 179 30.06 17.30 24.51
C TYR A 179 28.62 17.30 25.02
N VAL A 180 28.16 18.40 25.63
CA VAL A 180 26.79 18.51 26.14
C VAL A 180 25.78 18.44 25.00
N ALA A 181 26.00 19.22 23.93
CA ALA A 181 25.12 19.18 22.76
C ALA A 181 24.99 17.78 22.16
N LEU A 182 26.12 17.08 21.97
CA LEU A 182 26.11 15.70 21.44
C LEU A 182 25.43 14.70 22.38
N ARG A 183 25.63 14.84 23.71
CA ARG A 183 24.98 13.98 24.70
C ARG A 183 23.45 14.12 24.60
N ASP A 184 22.96 15.34 24.53
CA ASP A 184 21.54 15.65 24.49
C ASP A 184 20.93 15.19 23.13
N GLU A 185 21.63 15.45 22.03
CA GLU A 185 21.24 15.00 20.70
C GLU A 185 21.21 13.46 20.60
N LEU A 186 22.21 12.78 21.18
CA LEU A 186 22.27 11.31 21.23
C LEU A 186 21.07 10.73 22.00
N HIS A 187 20.62 11.39 23.06
CA HIS A 187 19.45 10.95 23.82
C HIS A 187 18.18 11.01 22.96
N LEU A 188 17.94 12.12 22.27
CA LEU A 188 16.79 12.28 21.35
C LEU A 188 16.84 11.29 20.18
N MET A 189 18.02 11.09 19.58
CA MET A 189 18.21 10.16 18.47
C MET A 189 17.98 8.70 18.89
N LYS A 190 18.30 8.31 20.13
CA LYS A 190 17.97 6.97 20.65
C LYS A 190 16.47 6.75 20.80
N GLU A 191 15.72 7.77 21.20
CA GLU A 191 14.25 7.67 21.22
C GLU A 191 13.69 7.51 19.80
N GLU A 192 14.26 8.22 18.83
CA GLU A 192 13.87 8.11 17.43
C GLU A 192 14.21 6.73 16.85
N GLU A 193 15.40 6.18 17.16
CA GLU A 193 15.75 4.81 16.77
C GLU A 193 14.70 3.79 17.22
N VAL A 194 14.21 3.90 18.46
CA VAL A 194 13.16 3.01 18.99
C VAL A 194 11.87 3.14 18.19
N LYS A 195 11.44 4.37 17.86
CA LYS A 195 10.24 4.61 17.07
C LYS A 195 10.34 4.03 15.66
N ILE A 196 11.48 4.26 14.99
CA ILE A 196 11.71 3.73 13.64
C ILE A 196 11.84 2.21 13.66
N LYS A 197 12.48 1.64 14.68
CA LYS A 197 12.56 0.18 14.86
C LYS A 197 11.18 -0.44 14.98
N THR A 198 10.29 0.16 15.77
CA THR A 198 8.89 -0.29 15.89
C THR A 198 8.17 -0.26 14.54
N LYS A 199 8.34 0.83 13.75
CA LYS A 199 7.81 0.91 12.38
C LYS A 199 8.39 -0.17 11.47
N LEU A 200 9.69 -0.44 11.58
CA LEU A 200 10.35 -1.49 10.79
C LEU A 200 9.79 -2.87 11.10
N ASP A 201 9.58 -3.18 12.38
CA ASP A 201 9.03 -4.46 12.79
C ASP A 201 7.57 -4.60 12.32
N GLN A 202 6.77 -3.53 12.40
CA GLN A 202 5.41 -3.52 11.83
C GLN A 202 5.43 -3.71 10.31
N SER A 203 6.27 -2.97 9.59
CA SER A 203 6.39 -3.10 8.13
C SER A 203 6.83 -4.50 7.68
N ARG A 204 7.63 -5.20 8.50
CA ARG A 204 7.98 -6.61 8.25
C ARG A 204 6.79 -7.53 8.38
N VAL A 205 5.96 -7.33 9.42
CA VAL A 205 4.73 -8.10 9.60
C VAL A 205 3.80 -7.87 8.42
N ASP A 206 3.58 -6.61 8.02
CA ASP A 206 2.70 -6.25 6.91
C ASP A 206 3.18 -6.85 5.56
N ALA A 207 4.50 -6.91 5.34
CA ALA A 207 5.08 -7.51 4.15
C ALA A 207 5.01 -9.05 4.13
N GLN A 208 4.89 -9.69 5.30
CA GLN A 208 4.83 -11.14 5.44
C GLN A 208 3.39 -11.67 5.52
N GLN A 209 2.45 -10.88 6.03
CA GLN A 209 1.05 -11.28 6.17
C GLN A 209 0.33 -11.14 4.83
N VAL A 210 0.00 -12.29 4.23
CA VAL A 210 -0.89 -12.37 3.06
C VAL A 210 -2.30 -12.65 3.59
N LEU A 211 -3.02 -11.59 3.99
CA LEU A 211 -4.44 -11.72 4.25
C LEU A 211 -5.18 -11.80 2.92
N PRO A 212 -6.26 -12.62 2.81
CA PRO A 212 -7.15 -12.59 1.64
C PRO A 212 -7.60 -11.15 1.38
N ALA A 213 -7.43 -10.70 0.15
CA ALA A 213 -7.69 -9.31 -0.20
C ALA A 213 -9.18 -9.01 -0.39
N THR A 214 -10.01 -10.07 -0.57
CA THR A 214 -11.45 -9.97 -0.76
C THR A 214 -12.19 -11.02 0.08
N PHE A 215 -13.42 -10.69 0.48
CA PHE A 215 -14.34 -11.63 1.09
C PHE A 215 -15.40 -12.02 0.06
N ARG A 216 -15.40 -13.27 -0.35
CA ARG A 216 -16.45 -13.82 -1.21
C ARG A 216 -17.70 -14.07 -0.37
N VAL A 217 -18.77 -13.31 -0.61
CA VAL A 217 -20.06 -13.51 0.07
C VAL A 217 -20.76 -14.75 -0.47
N ASN A 218 -20.86 -14.86 -1.82
CA ASN A 218 -21.47 -16.00 -2.49
C ASN A 218 -20.57 -16.46 -3.65
N ALA A 219 -20.44 -17.77 -3.82
CA ALA A 219 -19.87 -18.34 -5.03
C ALA A 219 -20.92 -18.33 -6.15
N ALA A 220 -20.48 -18.14 -7.40
CA ALA A 220 -21.35 -18.27 -8.54
C ALA A 220 -21.71 -19.75 -8.75
N VAL A 221 -22.98 -20.00 -9.00
CA VAL A 221 -23.53 -21.32 -9.34
C VAL A 221 -24.22 -21.24 -10.70
N PRO A 222 -24.30 -22.36 -11.46
CA PRO A 222 -25.01 -22.37 -12.74
C PRO A 222 -26.45 -21.94 -12.56
N ALA A 223 -26.94 -21.04 -13.44
CA ALA A 223 -28.28 -20.52 -13.37
C ALA A 223 -29.32 -21.56 -13.82
N ASP A 224 -30.41 -21.70 -13.06
CA ASP A 224 -31.54 -22.59 -13.40
C ASP A 224 -32.43 -22.02 -14.49
N LYS A 225 -32.41 -20.69 -14.69
CA LYS A 225 -33.26 -19.97 -15.63
C LYS A 225 -32.46 -19.05 -16.53
N LYS A 226 -32.93 -18.92 -17.77
CA LYS A 226 -32.38 -17.98 -18.75
C LYS A 226 -32.74 -16.55 -18.38
N GLU A 227 -31.76 -15.66 -18.43
CA GLU A 227 -31.94 -14.20 -18.28
C GLU A 227 -32.54 -13.61 -19.57
N TYR A 228 -32.06 -14.01 -20.73
CA TYR A 228 -32.51 -13.56 -22.04
C TYR A 228 -32.90 -14.73 -22.94
N PRO A 229 -33.78 -14.50 -23.95
CA PRO A 229 -34.64 -13.33 -24.18
C PRO A 229 -35.84 -13.29 -23.21
N VAL A 230 -36.25 -12.07 -22.80
CA VAL A 230 -37.44 -11.86 -21.96
C VAL A 230 -38.67 -12.08 -22.82
N ARG A 231 -39.24 -13.29 -22.81
CA ARG A 231 -40.27 -13.76 -23.72
C ARG A 231 -41.51 -12.87 -23.74
N TRP A 232 -42.01 -12.40 -22.60
CA TRP A 232 -43.19 -11.52 -22.53
C TRP A 232 -42.96 -10.16 -23.22
N LEU A 233 -41.71 -9.63 -23.13
CA LEU A 233 -41.35 -8.37 -23.81
C LEU A 233 -41.38 -8.53 -25.33
N LEU A 234 -40.85 -9.65 -25.84
CA LEU A 234 -40.91 -9.97 -27.27
C LEU A 234 -42.35 -10.03 -27.76
N VAL A 235 -43.24 -10.65 -26.98
CA VAL A 235 -44.68 -10.73 -27.33
C VAL A 235 -45.31 -9.33 -27.37
N VAL A 236 -45.04 -8.49 -26.37
CA VAL A 236 -45.58 -7.12 -26.33
C VAL A 236 -45.04 -6.27 -27.48
N VAL A 237 -43.74 -6.32 -27.75
CA VAL A 237 -43.13 -5.58 -28.88
C VAL A 237 -43.68 -6.06 -30.22
N SER A 238 -43.84 -7.38 -30.41
CA SER A 238 -44.42 -7.94 -31.65
C SER A 238 -45.87 -7.53 -31.83
N ALA A 239 -46.68 -7.55 -30.77
CA ALA A 239 -48.08 -7.11 -30.82
C ALA A 239 -48.22 -5.62 -31.14
N LEU A 240 -47.38 -4.78 -30.53
CA LEU A 240 -47.30 -3.34 -30.78
C LEU A 240 -46.89 -3.05 -32.24
N SER A 241 -45.86 -3.75 -32.73
CA SER A 241 -45.40 -3.62 -34.13
C SER A 241 -46.45 -4.02 -35.13
N ALA A 242 -47.17 -5.12 -34.87
CA ALA A 242 -48.30 -5.55 -35.72
C ALA A 242 -49.47 -4.56 -35.70
N PHE A 243 -49.76 -3.98 -34.52
CA PHE A 243 -50.81 -2.96 -34.39
C PHE A 243 -50.46 -1.69 -35.18
N VAL A 244 -49.23 -1.21 -35.06
CA VAL A 244 -48.75 -0.03 -35.81
C VAL A 244 -48.77 -0.31 -37.32
N ALA A 245 -48.31 -1.47 -37.74
CA ALA A 245 -48.33 -1.85 -39.16
C ALA A 245 -49.75 -1.89 -39.73
N THR A 246 -50.69 -2.49 -39.00
CA THR A 246 -52.12 -2.49 -39.42
C THR A 246 -52.72 -1.09 -39.46
N MET A 247 -52.41 -0.22 -38.51
CA MET A 247 -52.87 1.16 -38.50
C MET A 247 -52.34 1.96 -39.71
N VAL A 248 -51.09 1.79 -40.07
CA VAL A 248 -50.47 2.43 -41.25
C VAL A 248 -51.13 1.95 -42.54
N VAL A 249 -51.42 0.65 -42.66
CA VAL A 249 -52.08 0.09 -43.83
C VAL A 249 -53.54 0.63 -43.97
N ILE A 250 -54.27 0.71 -42.87
CA ILE A 250 -55.67 1.24 -42.90
C ILE A 250 -55.68 2.73 -43.24
N LEU A 251 -54.76 3.52 -42.68
CA LEU A 251 -54.68 4.96 -42.95
C LEU A 251 -54.13 5.28 -44.33
N GLY A 252 -53.30 4.44 -44.93
CA GLY A 252 -52.78 4.59 -46.29
C GLY A 252 -53.72 4.08 -47.40
N ALA A 253 -54.70 3.26 -47.04
CA ALA A 253 -55.74 2.73 -47.99
C ALA A 253 -57.03 3.61 -48.09
N ASN A 254 -57.09 4.70 -47.30
CA ASN A 254 -58.16 5.64 -47.29
C ASN A 254 -57.70 6.96 -47.93
#